data_e856706eb88f25f8f2e52f54194db04a
#
_entry.id   e856706eb88f25f8f2e52f54194db04a
#
_cell.length_a   1.000
_cell.length_b   1.000
_cell.length_c   1.000
_cell.angle_alpha   90.00
_cell.angle_beta   90.00
_cell.angle_gamma   90.00
#
_symmetry.space_group_name_H-M   'P 1'
#
loop_
_entity.id
_entity.type
_entity.pdbx_description
1 polymer ?
#
loop_
_entity_poly.entity_id
_entity_poly.type
_entity_poly.pdbx_seq_one_letter_code
_entity_poly.pdbx_strand_id
1 'polypeptide(L)'
;DWIMKQLPEKSGYKNGTAGFYDLAAIVAHKFNDKHSLNVYGYYSHDRFAFNSNEKYGYNNLNASARWRAVFNEKLIGYFSAGYDHYDYNNRETVNASAAYKLSFDINQYFVKADFTNILADKHTLNFGFKSMLYHINSGTYEPEGSESFVKKDVLQKDKALETAFYLGDEWEITPKLSVNAGIRYSLFSALGPRSYYQYASGMLPHESTITDTITAGAGKFMKTYHGPEFRLSARYAFTDNF
;
A
#
# COMPACT_ATOMS: atom_id res chain seq x y z
N ASP A 1 28.38 -0.78 -5.36
CA ASP A 1 29.34 -1.89 -5.64
C ASP A 1 30.63 -1.78 -4.82
N TRP A 2 31.08 -0.57 -4.41
CA TRP A 2 32.31 -0.40 -3.62
C TRP A 2 32.28 -1.15 -2.29
N ILE A 3 31.15 -1.13 -1.57
CA ILE A 3 30.98 -1.82 -0.28
C ILE A 3 31.11 -3.34 -0.47
N MET A 4 30.53 -3.90 -1.54
CA MET A 4 30.59 -5.34 -1.82
C MET A 4 32.01 -5.82 -2.06
N LYS A 5 32.84 -4.99 -2.72
CA LYS A 5 34.26 -5.30 -2.97
C LYS A 5 35.12 -5.35 -1.71
N GLN A 6 34.67 -4.76 -0.60
CA GLN A 6 35.37 -4.80 0.71
C GLN A 6 35.07 -6.07 1.50
N LEU A 7 34.08 -6.87 1.08
CA LEU A 7 33.73 -8.10 1.77
C LEU A 7 34.81 -9.18 1.55
N PRO A 8 35.02 -10.05 2.55
CA PRO A 8 35.92 -11.18 2.41
C PRO A 8 35.52 -12.11 1.26
N GLU A 9 36.48 -12.71 0.57
CA GLU A 9 36.22 -13.66 -0.53
C GLU A 9 35.32 -14.82 -0.14
N LYS A 10 35.44 -15.28 1.12
CA LYS A 10 34.62 -16.36 1.68
C LYS A 10 33.17 -15.99 1.92
N SER A 11 32.80 -14.72 1.81
CA SER A 11 31.41 -14.26 2.05
C SER A 11 30.43 -14.69 0.95
N GLY A 12 30.92 -15.04 -0.24
CA GLY A 12 30.07 -15.32 -1.40
C GLY A 12 29.42 -14.07 -2.03
N TYR A 13 29.60 -12.88 -1.42
CA TYR A 13 28.95 -11.63 -1.83
C TYR A 13 29.90 -10.62 -2.48
N LYS A 14 31.20 -10.94 -2.59
CA LYS A 14 32.22 -10.03 -3.14
C LYS A 14 31.92 -9.61 -4.57
N ASN A 15 31.29 -10.47 -5.37
CA ASN A 15 30.87 -10.20 -6.74
C ASN A 15 29.44 -9.65 -6.82
N GLY A 16 28.86 -9.32 -5.69
CA GLY A 16 27.55 -8.70 -5.62
C GLY A 16 27.55 -7.31 -6.22
N THR A 17 26.42 -6.92 -6.75
CA THR A 17 26.17 -5.57 -7.27
C THR A 17 24.94 -4.99 -6.57
N ALA A 18 24.98 -3.70 -6.29
CA ALA A 18 23.85 -2.96 -5.78
C ALA A 18 23.82 -1.58 -6.45
N GLY A 19 22.67 -1.14 -6.84
CA GLY A 19 22.46 0.20 -7.39
C GLY A 19 21.05 0.65 -7.09
N PHE A 20 20.92 1.90 -6.69
CA PHE A 20 19.64 2.52 -6.42
C PHE A 20 19.65 3.97 -6.85
N TYR A 21 18.50 4.48 -7.16
CA TYR A 21 18.25 5.91 -7.31
C TYR A 21 16.79 6.20 -6.99
N ASP A 22 16.54 7.41 -6.51
CA ASP A 22 15.21 7.92 -6.26
C ASP A 22 15.09 9.37 -6.70
N LEU A 23 13.87 9.74 -7.04
CA LEU A 23 13.48 11.09 -7.40
C LEU A 23 12.21 11.45 -6.66
N ALA A 24 12.21 12.57 -5.96
CA ALA A 24 11.03 13.14 -5.32
C ALA A 24 10.78 14.55 -5.85
N ALA A 25 9.52 14.87 -6.09
CA ALA A 25 9.10 16.19 -6.51
C ALA A 25 7.84 16.62 -5.76
N ILE A 26 7.80 17.88 -5.36
CA ILE A 26 6.63 18.51 -4.72
C ILE A 26 6.35 19.81 -5.45
N VAL A 27 5.12 19.97 -5.92
CA VAL A 27 4.62 21.23 -6.49
C VAL A 27 3.50 21.71 -5.59
N ALA A 28 3.65 22.90 -5.02
CA ALA A 28 2.66 23.53 -4.16
C ALA A 28 2.14 24.82 -4.83
N HIS A 29 0.83 24.97 -4.89
CA HIS A 29 0.18 26.16 -5.41
C HIS A 29 -0.90 26.67 -4.45
N LYS A 30 -0.83 27.94 -4.10
CA LYS A 30 -1.85 28.63 -3.31
C LYS A 30 -2.70 29.47 -4.25
N PHE A 31 -3.95 29.07 -4.46
CA PHE A 31 -4.89 29.83 -5.29
C PHE A 31 -5.35 31.10 -4.57
N ASN A 32 -5.61 30.98 -3.27
CA ASN A 32 -5.99 32.06 -2.35
C ASN A 32 -5.83 31.56 -0.90
N ASP A 33 -6.25 32.36 0.08
CA ASP A 33 -6.11 32.01 1.50
C ASP A 33 -6.95 30.80 1.91
N LYS A 34 -8.00 30.47 1.16
CA LYS A 34 -8.89 29.34 1.43
C LYS A 34 -8.53 28.09 0.66
N HIS A 35 -7.83 28.20 -0.47
CA HIS A 35 -7.59 27.06 -1.36
C HIS A 35 -6.11 26.93 -1.71
N SER A 36 -5.56 25.74 -1.49
CA SER A 36 -4.22 25.37 -1.95
C SER A 36 -4.18 23.92 -2.42
N LEU A 37 -3.31 23.64 -3.38
CA LEU A 37 -3.08 22.33 -3.95
C LEU A 37 -1.61 21.96 -3.80
N ASN A 38 -1.35 20.75 -3.32
CA ASN A 38 -0.04 20.14 -3.34
C ASN A 38 -0.10 18.90 -4.21
N VAL A 39 0.87 18.76 -5.10
CA VAL A 39 1.06 17.57 -5.95
C VAL A 39 2.41 16.96 -5.58
N TYR A 40 2.42 15.67 -5.32
CA TYR A 40 3.58 14.88 -4.92
C TYR A 40 3.86 13.84 -5.96
N GLY A 41 5.12 13.68 -6.32
CA GLY A 41 5.62 12.61 -7.15
C GLY A 41 6.86 11.99 -6.52
N TYR A 42 6.94 10.67 -6.53
CA TYR A 42 8.09 9.91 -6.08
C TYR A 42 8.31 8.72 -7.01
N TYR A 43 9.55 8.48 -7.38
CA TYR A 43 9.96 7.30 -8.10
C TYR A 43 11.27 6.77 -7.50
N SER A 44 11.36 5.46 -7.28
CA SER A 44 12.62 4.80 -6.94
C SER A 44 12.83 3.56 -7.81
N HIS A 45 14.10 3.26 -8.05
CA HIS A 45 14.57 2.05 -8.70
C HIS A 45 15.73 1.47 -7.92
N ASP A 46 15.57 0.24 -7.46
CA ASP A 46 16.57 -0.52 -6.73
C ASP A 46 16.88 -1.80 -7.48
N ARG A 47 18.16 -2.13 -7.56
CA ARG A 47 18.63 -3.39 -8.11
C ARG A 47 19.77 -3.93 -7.28
N PHE A 48 19.78 -5.22 -7.05
CA PHE A 48 20.89 -5.87 -6.42
C PHE A 48 21.06 -7.32 -6.91
N ALA A 49 22.28 -7.83 -6.80
CA ALA A 49 22.61 -9.22 -6.97
C ALA A 49 23.62 -9.61 -5.90
N PHE A 50 23.36 -10.65 -5.14
CA PHE A 50 24.31 -11.15 -4.13
C PHE A 50 25.47 -11.89 -4.78
N ASN A 51 25.21 -12.54 -5.90
CA ASN A 51 26.18 -13.24 -6.74
C ASN A 51 25.83 -12.99 -8.22
N SER A 52 26.52 -13.64 -9.13
CA SER A 52 26.25 -13.49 -10.56
C SER A 52 24.97 -14.16 -11.04
N ASN A 53 24.34 -15.02 -10.22
CA ASN A 53 23.29 -15.92 -10.67
C ASN A 53 21.90 -15.29 -10.60
N GLU A 54 21.61 -14.58 -9.52
CA GLU A 54 20.30 -14.01 -9.29
C GLU A 54 20.33 -12.49 -9.22
N LYS A 55 19.45 -11.86 -9.97
CA LYS A 55 19.28 -10.41 -10.03
C LYS A 55 17.90 -10.02 -9.55
N TYR A 56 17.86 -9.06 -8.65
CA TYR A 56 16.66 -8.53 -8.04
C TYR A 56 16.46 -7.09 -8.47
N GLY A 57 15.23 -6.71 -8.78
CA GLY A 57 14.85 -5.35 -9.10
C GLY A 57 13.53 -4.97 -8.44
N TYR A 58 13.46 -3.73 -7.96
CA TYR A 58 12.26 -3.13 -7.38
C TYR A 58 12.04 -1.75 -7.97
N ASN A 59 10.80 -1.41 -8.25
CA ASN A 59 10.42 -0.05 -8.59
C ASN A 59 9.26 0.38 -7.69
N ASN A 60 9.30 1.65 -7.29
CA ASN A 60 8.18 2.30 -6.64
C ASN A 60 7.83 3.58 -7.40
N LEU A 61 6.56 3.80 -7.63
CA LEU A 61 6.01 5.04 -8.14
C LEU A 61 4.88 5.48 -7.24
N ASN A 62 4.95 6.71 -6.74
CA ASN A 62 3.84 7.38 -6.08
C ASN A 62 3.51 8.67 -6.82
N ALA A 63 2.24 8.91 -7.09
CA ALA A 63 1.75 10.19 -7.58
C ALA A 63 0.47 10.55 -6.82
N SER A 64 0.43 11.70 -6.18
CA SER A 64 -0.73 12.10 -5.41
C SER A 64 -0.95 13.61 -5.42
N ALA A 65 -2.20 14.00 -5.26
CA ALA A 65 -2.60 15.38 -5.12
C ALA A 65 -3.41 15.56 -3.83
N ARG A 66 -3.19 16.67 -3.14
CA ARG A 66 -3.91 17.06 -1.93
C ARG A 66 -4.38 18.49 -2.04
N TRP A 67 -5.68 18.67 -2.07
CA TRP A 67 -6.33 19.97 -2.06
C TRP A 67 -6.81 20.31 -0.65
N ARG A 68 -6.39 21.46 -0.14
CA ARG A 68 -6.88 22.05 1.09
C ARG A 68 -7.96 23.06 0.78
N ALA A 69 -9.11 22.97 1.46
CA ALA A 69 -10.21 23.90 1.38
C ALA A 69 -10.61 24.41 2.78
N VAL A 70 -10.58 25.71 2.99
CA VAL A 70 -11.08 26.38 4.21
C VAL A 70 -12.50 26.83 3.93
N PHE A 71 -13.47 26.15 4.50
CA PHE A 71 -14.88 26.48 4.34
C PHE A 71 -15.28 27.71 5.17
N ASN A 72 -14.81 27.75 6.41
CA ASN A 72 -14.95 28.86 7.33
C ASN A 72 -13.85 28.80 8.40
N GLU A 73 -13.90 29.68 9.41
CA GLU A 73 -12.90 29.78 10.48
C GLU A 73 -12.78 28.51 11.35
N LYS A 74 -13.81 27.67 11.34
CA LYS A 74 -13.89 26.44 12.15
C LYS A 74 -13.78 25.16 11.37
N LEU A 75 -14.00 25.18 10.03
CA LEU A 75 -14.04 23.97 9.22
C LEU A 75 -13.02 24.02 8.09
N ILE A 76 -12.11 23.07 8.12
CA ILE A 76 -11.09 22.85 7.08
C ILE A 76 -11.27 21.44 6.53
N GLY A 77 -11.19 21.30 5.20
CA GLY A 77 -11.22 20.02 4.51
C GLY A 77 -9.93 19.79 3.72
N TYR A 78 -9.51 18.53 3.64
CA TYR A 78 -8.44 18.07 2.77
C TYR A 78 -8.97 16.94 1.89
N PHE A 79 -8.85 17.12 0.59
CA PHE A 79 -9.23 16.11 -0.39
C PHE A 79 -7.97 15.60 -1.05
N SER A 80 -7.75 14.30 -1.00
CA SER A 80 -6.56 13.68 -1.55
C SER A 80 -6.95 12.56 -2.50
N ALA A 81 -6.22 12.43 -3.59
CA ALA A 81 -6.29 11.30 -4.49
C ALA A 81 -4.88 10.94 -4.94
N GLY A 82 -4.64 9.66 -5.18
CA GLY A 82 -3.32 9.24 -5.62
C GLY A 82 -3.30 7.83 -6.17
N TYR A 83 -2.15 7.52 -6.73
CA TYR A 83 -1.79 6.25 -7.31
C TYR A 83 -0.42 5.82 -6.79
N ASP A 84 -0.33 4.58 -6.34
CA ASP A 84 0.90 3.92 -5.94
C ASP A 84 1.11 2.68 -6.80
N HIS A 85 2.30 2.48 -7.29
CA HIS A 85 2.73 1.30 -8.01
C HIS A 85 4.02 0.76 -7.42
N TYR A 86 4.02 -0.52 -7.14
CA TYR A 86 5.20 -1.28 -6.75
C TYR A 86 5.34 -2.47 -7.66
N ASP A 87 6.52 -2.66 -8.24
CA ASP A 87 6.87 -3.88 -8.95
C ASP A 87 8.17 -4.49 -8.44
N TYR A 88 8.21 -5.80 -8.52
CA TYR A 88 9.34 -6.64 -8.15
C TYR A 88 9.65 -7.62 -9.26
N ASN A 89 10.92 -7.83 -9.51
CA ASN A 89 11.37 -8.91 -10.36
C ASN A 89 12.63 -9.58 -9.78
N ASN A 90 12.68 -10.91 -9.97
CA ASN A 90 13.86 -11.73 -9.74
C ASN A 90 14.15 -12.50 -11.02
N ARG A 91 15.41 -12.52 -11.44
CA ARG A 91 15.86 -13.22 -12.66
C ARG A 91 17.07 -14.07 -12.36
N GLU A 92 17.04 -15.30 -12.86
CA GLU A 92 18.18 -16.21 -12.93
C GLU A 92 18.50 -16.44 -14.41
N THR A 93 19.75 -16.21 -14.84
CA THR A 93 20.16 -16.24 -16.24
C THR A 93 21.44 -17.04 -16.50
N VAL A 94 22.10 -17.56 -15.46
CA VAL A 94 23.38 -18.26 -15.59
C VAL A 94 23.22 -19.66 -16.16
N ASN A 95 22.18 -20.38 -15.70
CA ASN A 95 21.82 -21.67 -16.27
C ASN A 95 20.76 -21.48 -17.34
N ALA A 96 21.16 -21.42 -18.61
CA ALA A 96 20.26 -21.14 -19.73
C ALA A 96 19.04 -22.08 -19.76
N SER A 97 19.21 -23.36 -19.43
CA SER A 97 18.11 -24.35 -19.43
C SER A 97 17.12 -24.20 -18.29
N ALA A 98 17.51 -23.55 -17.19
CA ALA A 98 16.70 -23.29 -16.01
C ALA A 98 16.46 -21.79 -15.77
N ALA A 99 16.83 -20.94 -16.71
CA ALA A 99 16.70 -19.50 -16.62
C ALA A 99 15.24 -19.05 -16.48
N TYR A 100 14.96 -18.19 -15.52
CA TYR A 100 13.61 -17.74 -15.23
C TYR A 100 13.54 -16.26 -14.87
N LYS A 101 12.34 -15.73 -15.02
CA LYS A 101 11.92 -14.46 -14.45
C LYS A 101 10.68 -14.66 -13.58
N LEU A 102 10.79 -14.27 -12.31
CA LEU A 102 9.66 -14.14 -11.41
C LEU A 102 9.33 -12.66 -11.25
N SER A 103 8.08 -12.30 -11.43
CA SER A 103 7.64 -10.91 -11.26
C SER A 103 6.27 -10.84 -10.60
N PHE A 104 6.04 -9.80 -9.79
CA PHE A 104 4.73 -9.40 -9.29
C PHE A 104 4.63 -7.88 -9.21
N ASP A 105 3.41 -7.36 -9.21
CA ASP A 105 3.16 -5.94 -9.07
C ASP A 105 1.90 -5.66 -8.26
N ILE A 106 1.90 -4.49 -7.61
CA ILE A 106 0.78 -3.98 -6.84
C ILE A 106 0.48 -2.56 -7.32
N ASN A 107 -0.76 -2.34 -7.73
CA ASN A 107 -1.27 -1.03 -8.06
C ASN A 107 -2.35 -0.64 -7.05
N GLN A 108 -2.24 0.56 -6.49
CA GLN A 108 -3.18 1.09 -5.52
C GLN A 108 -3.69 2.45 -6.00
N TYR A 109 -4.99 2.64 -5.95
CA TYR A 109 -5.65 3.91 -6.22
C TYR A 109 -6.40 4.32 -4.98
N PHE A 110 -6.21 5.54 -4.52
CA PHE A 110 -6.93 5.99 -3.33
C PHE A 110 -7.60 7.35 -3.53
N VAL A 111 -8.68 7.51 -2.81
CA VAL A 111 -9.32 8.79 -2.54
C VAL A 111 -9.53 8.94 -1.05
N LYS A 112 -9.37 10.15 -0.53
CA LYS A 112 -9.50 10.47 0.89
C LYS A 112 -10.08 11.85 1.07
N ALA A 113 -11.00 12.01 2.01
CA ALA A 113 -11.44 13.30 2.49
C ALA A 113 -11.33 13.35 4.01
N ASP A 114 -10.58 14.32 4.50
CA ASP A 114 -10.39 14.62 5.91
C ASP A 114 -11.01 15.97 6.24
N PHE A 115 -11.70 16.05 7.34
CA PHE A 115 -12.26 17.29 7.85
C PHE A 115 -11.82 17.50 9.29
N THR A 116 -11.44 18.74 9.60
CA THR A 116 -11.21 19.20 10.96
C THR A 116 -12.20 20.33 11.25
N ASN A 117 -12.99 20.17 12.29
CA ASN A 117 -13.98 21.15 12.73
C ASN A 117 -13.74 21.52 14.20
N ILE A 118 -13.44 22.79 14.46
CA ILE A 118 -13.41 23.36 15.79
C ILE A 118 -14.85 23.61 16.23
N LEU A 119 -15.44 22.63 16.92
CA LEU A 119 -16.85 22.66 17.29
C LEU A 119 -17.11 23.69 18.39
N ALA A 120 -16.21 23.74 19.41
CA ALA A 120 -16.24 24.68 20.52
C ALA A 120 -14.80 24.93 20.99
N ASP A 121 -14.61 25.84 21.97
CA ASP A 121 -13.27 26.20 22.47
C ASP A 121 -12.42 25.01 22.98
N LYS A 122 -13.08 23.88 23.29
CA LYS A 122 -12.45 22.69 23.86
C LYS A 122 -12.56 21.44 23.02
N HIS A 123 -13.28 21.46 21.89
CA HIS A 123 -13.55 20.29 21.08
C HIS A 123 -13.10 20.50 19.64
N THR A 124 -12.20 19.66 19.17
CA THR A 124 -11.78 19.60 17.77
C THR A 124 -12.17 18.24 17.18
N LEU A 125 -13.19 18.24 16.33
CA LEU A 125 -13.62 17.05 15.63
C LEU A 125 -12.79 16.81 14.38
N ASN A 126 -12.27 15.60 14.24
CA ASN A 126 -11.60 15.08 13.05
C ASN A 126 -12.44 13.95 12.47
N PHE A 127 -12.92 14.09 11.25
CA PHE A 127 -13.73 13.06 10.59
C PHE A 127 -13.42 12.98 9.11
N GLY A 128 -13.79 11.86 8.52
CA GLY A 128 -13.55 11.68 7.10
C GLY A 128 -13.74 10.26 6.63
N PHE A 129 -13.31 10.03 5.40
CA PHE A 129 -13.24 8.70 4.82
C PHE A 129 -11.99 8.51 3.98
N LYS A 130 -11.60 7.26 3.81
CA LYS A 130 -10.58 6.81 2.85
C LYS A 130 -11.12 5.61 2.10
N SER A 131 -10.96 5.59 0.78
CA SER A 131 -11.23 4.41 -0.04
C SER A 131 -9.99 4.09 -0.87
N MET A 132 -9.63 2.81 -0.96
CA MET A 132 -8.46 2.32 -1.66
C MET A 132 -8.81 1.08 -2.48
N LEU A 133 -8.51 1.15 -3.78
CA LEU A 133 -8.68 0.04 -4.71
C LEU A 133 -7.31 -0.58 -5.00
N TYR A 134 -7.19 -1.88 -4.75
CA TYR A 134 -6.00 -2.68 -5.00
C TYR A 134 -6.16 -3.50 -6.27
N HIS A 135 -5.15 -3.48 -7.13
CA HIS A 135 -4.96 -4.42 -8.22
C HIS A 135 -3.62 -5.10 -8.01
N ILE A 136 -3.63 -6.38 -7.75
CA ILE A 136 -2.45 -7.18 -7.40
C ILE A 136 -2.24 -8.23 -8.49
N ASN A 137 -1.09 -8.19 -9.15
CA ASN A 137 -0.57 -9.28 -9.92
C ASN A 137 0.25 -10.16 -8.97
N SER A 138 -0.34 -11.27 -8.51
CA SER A 138 0.19 -12.07 -7.41
C SER A 138 1.46 -12.84 -7.76
N GLY A 139 1.76 -12.98 -9.06
CA GLY A 139 3.03 -13.53 -9.54
C GLY A 139 2.94 -14.10 -10.95
N THR A 140 4.00 -13.89 -11.69
CA THR A 140 4.26 -14.53 -12.98
C THR A 140 5.65 -15.13 -12.95
N TYR A 141 5.73 -16.45 -13.12
CA TYR A 141 6.96 -17.20 -13.27
C TYR A 141 7.04 -17.65 -14.73
N GLU A 142 8.09 -17.22 -15.43
CA GLU A 142 8.22 -17.45 -16.86
C GLU A 142 9.66 -17.75 -17.27
N PRO A 143 9.87 -18.49 -18.39
CA PRO A 143 11.20 -18.73 -18.90
C PRO A 143 11.88 -17.43 -19.30
N GLU A 144 13.19 -17.33 -19.04
CA GLU A 144 14.05 -16.24 -19.49
C GLU A 144 14.97 -16.77 -20.59
N GLY A 145 14.80 -16.26 -21.82
CA GLY A 145 15.53 -16.72 -23.00
C GLY A 145 14.90 -17.95 -23.70
N SER A 146 15.41 -18.26 -24.90
CA SER A 146 14.86 -19.30 -25.78
C SER A 146 15.28 -20.72 -25.41
N GLU A 147 16.29 -20.89 -24.58
CA GLU A 147 16.85 -22.19 -24.18
C GLU A 147 16.27 -22.70 -22.86
N SER A 148 15.46 -21.89 -22.18
CA SER A 148 14.88 -22.24 -20.90
C SER A 148 13.74 -23.28 -21.06
N PHE A 149 13.80 -24.35 -20.25
CA PHE A 149 12.74 -25.34 -20.14
C PHE A 149 11.74 -25.02 -19.01
N VAL A 150 11.87 -23.87 -18.37
CA VAL A 150 10.92 -23.41 -17.35
C VAL A 150 9.54 -23.28 -17.96
N LYS A 151 8.55 -23.84 -17.30
CA LYS A 151 7.15 -23.70 -17.70
C LYS A 151 6.59 -22.41 -17.14
N LYS A 152 5.90 -21.65 -17.99
CA LYS A 152 5.20 -20.44 -17.55
C LYS A 152 4.09 -20.80 -16.58
N ASP A 153 4.08 -20.14 -15.43
CA ASP A 153 3.04 -20.20 -14.43
C ASP A 153 2.59 -18.77 -14.06
N VAL A 154 1.29 -18.55 -14.03
CA VAL A 154 0.70 -17.23 -13.77
C VAL A 154 -0.35 -17.37 -12.69
N LEU A 155 -0.06 -16.80 -11.51
CA LEU A 155 -1.02 -16.75 -10.43
C LEU A 155 -2.20 -15.84 -10.79
N GLN A 156 -3.36 -16.20 -10.29
CA GLN A 156 -4.58 -15.43 -10.49
C GLN A 156 -4.43 -14.02 -9.86
N LYS A 157 -4.82 -13.00 -10.62
CA LYS A 157 -4.77 -11.61 -10.16
C LYS A 157 -5.85 -11.37 -9.10
N ASP A 158 -5.49 -10.58 -8.10
CA ASP A 158 -6.37 -10.18 -7.02
C ASP A 158 -6.81 -8.71 -7.15
N LYS A 159 -8.04 -8.45 -6.74
CA LYS A 159 -8.57 -7.09 -6.59
C LYS A 159 -9.26 -6.98 -5.24
N ALA A 160 -9.08 -5.86 -4.58
CA ALA A 160 -9.76 -5.56 -3.32
C ALA A 160 -10.12 -4.08 -3.22
N LEU A 161 -11.20 -3.81 -2.53
CA LEU A 161 -11.61 -2.45 -2.15
C LEU A 161 -11.60 -2.36 -0.63
N GLU A 162 -10.82 -1.44 -0.10
CA GLU A 162 -10.83 -1.06 1.31
C GLU A 162 -11.48 0.31 1.44
N THR A 163 -12.47 0.45 2.31
CA THR A 163 -13.09 1.74 2.62
C THR A 163 -13.22 1.87 4.12
N ALA A 164 -12.88 3.03 4.65
CA ALA A 164 -13.02 3.32 6.06
C ALA A 164 -13.61 4.71 6.28
N PHE A 165 -14.50 4.80 7.25
CA PHE A 165 -15.04 6.05 7.79
C PHE A 165 -14.52 6.23 9.21
N TYR A 166 -14.23 7.44 9.61
CA TYR A 166 -13.71 7.72 10.94
C TYR A 166 -14.20 9.05 11.48
N LEU A 167 -14.33 9.07 12.80
CA LEU A 167 -14.67 10.23 13.60
C LEU A 167 -13.86 10.19 14.88
N GLY A 168 -13.24 11.29 15.25
CA GLY A 168 -12.52 11.47 16.50
C GLY A 168 -12.75 12.86 17.07
N ASP A 169 -12.69 12.96 18.38
CA ASP A 169 -12.76 14.22 19.10
C ASP A 169 -11.50 14.39 19.96
N GLU A 170 -10.86 15.50 19.78
CA GLU A 170 -9.81 15.99 20.68
C GLU A 170 -10.44 16.99 21.66
N TRP A 171 -10.59 16.53 22.90
CA TRP A 171 -11.20 17.29 23.96
C TRP A 171 -10.16 17.85 24.92
N GLU A 172 -10.03 19.18 24.97
CA GLU A 172 -9.24 19.91 25.96
C GLU A 172 -10.04 20.07 27.25
N ILE A 173 -9.98 19.08 28.15
CA ILE A 173 -10.70 19.09 29.43
C ILE A 173 -10.25 20.26 30.30
N THR A 174 -8.92 20.42 30.40
CA THR A 174 -8.25 21.54 31.07
C THR A 174 -7.04 21.99 30.24
N PRO A 175 -6.40 23.15 30.50
CA PRO A 175 -5.18 23.55 29.82
C PRO A 175 -4.03 22.51 29.93
N LYS A 176 -4.09 21.62 30.94
CA LYS A 176 -3.09 20.58 31.18
C LYS A 176 -3.52 19.18 30.76
N LEU A 177 -4.80 18.94 30.52
CA LEU A 177 -5.34 17.62 30.21
C LEU A 177 -6.13 17.66 28.93
N SER A 178 -5.67 16.91 27.92
CA SER A 178 -6.43 16.62 26.71
C SER A 178 -6.65 15.11 26.55
N VAL A 179 -7.79 14.77 25.99
CA VAL A 179 -8.19 13.39 25.64
C VAL A 179 -8.55 13.35 24.16
N ASN A 180 -8.04 12.38 23.46
CA ASN A 180 -8.41 12.10 22.08
C ASN A 180 -9.14 10.74 22.04
N ALA A 181 -10.40 10.74 21.63
CA ALA A 181 -11.21 9.55 21.48
C ALA A 181 -11.72 9.45 20.04
N GLY A 182 -11.66 8.27 19.44
CA GLY A 182 -12.09 8.09 18.07
C GLY A 182 -12.61 6.68 17.78
N ILE A 183 -13.43 6.61 16.73
CA ILE A 183 -13.91 5.38 16.14
C ILE A 183 -13.61 5.41 14.65
N ARG A 184 -13.19 4.27 14.12
CA ARG A 184 -13.07 4.00 12.70
C ARG A 184 -13.87 2.76 12.38
N TYR A 185 -14.60 2.79 11.29
CA TYR A 185 -15.29 1.62 10.77
C TYR A 185 -14.68 1.26 9.42
N SER A 186 -14.06 0.10 9.36
CA SER A 186 -13.34 -0.38 8.17
C SER A 186 -14.14 -1.46 7.48
N LEU A 187 -14.14 -1.42 6.13
CA LEU A 187 -14.70 -2.43 5.24
C LEU A 187 -13.58 -2.86 4.28
N PHE A 188 -13.35 -4.15 4.17
CA PHE A 188 -12.45 -4.74 3.19
C PHE A 188 -13.19 -5.76 2.36
N SER A 189 -13.22 -5.58 1.05
CA SER A 189 -13.94 -6.43 0.12
C SER A 189 -13.02 -6.98 -0.96
N ALA A 190 -12.96 -8.31 -1.07
CA ALA A 190 -12.38 -8.96 -2.23
C ALA A 190 -13.30 -8.81 -3.43
N LEU A 191 -12.72 -8.47 -4.59
CA LEU A 191 -13.43 -8.20 -5.84
C LEU A 191 -13.04 -9.22 -6.92
N GLY A 192 -14.01 -9.61 -7.78
CA GLY A 192 -13.76 -10.33 -9.02
C GLY A 192 -13.14 -9.45 -10.12
N PRO A 193 -12.64 -10.05 -11.24
CA PRO A 193 -12.86 -11.46 -11.58
C PRO A 193 -11.91 -12.40 -10.83
N ARG A 194 -12.45 -13.43 -10.22
CA ARG A 194 -11.67 -14.48 -9.54
C ARG A 194 -12.48 -15.76 -9.42
N SER A 195 -11.81 -16.89 -9.49
CA SER A 195 -12.36 -18.18 -9.11
C SER A 195 -11.72 -18.70 -7.83
N TYR A 196 -12.49 -19.36 -6.99
CA TYR A 196 -12.00 -20.05 -5.81
C TYR A 196 -12.71 -21.40 -5.65
N TYR A 197 -12.01 -22.35 -5.06
CA TYR A 197 -12.52 -23.69 -4.84
C TYR A 197 -13.24 -23.77 -3.50
N GLN A 198 -14.38 -24.47 -3.50
CA GLN A 198 -14.98 -24.97 -2.28
C GLN A 198 -14.48 -26.40 -2.04
N TYR A 199 -14.18 -26.70 -0.80
CA TYR A 199 -13.68 -28.01 -0.41
C TYR A 199 -14.69 -28.71 0.48
N ALA A 200 -14.68 -30.05 0.48
CA ALA A 200 -15.52 -30.87 1.34
C ALA A 200 -15.28 -30.51 2.82
N SER A 201 -16.37 -30.34 3.56
CA SER A 201 -16.32 -29.92 4.98
C SER A 201 -15.53 -30.94 5.82
N GLY A 202 -14.59 -30.42 6.63
CA GLY A 202 -13.76 -31.24 7.50
C GLY A 202 -12.57 -31.93 6.81
N MET A 203 -12.35 -31.70 5.52
CA MET A 203 -11.19 -32.21 4.78
C MET A 203 -10.15 -31.15 4.52
N LEU A 204 -8.88 -31.54 4.41
CA LEU A 204 -7.81 -30.63 4.00
C LEU A 204 -8.01 -30.22 2.53
N PRO A 205 -7.69 -28.94 2.18
CA PRO A 205 -7.73 -28.46 0.80
C PRO A 205 -6.79 -29.28 -0.09
N HIS A 206 -7.36 -30.03 -1.03
CA HIS A 206 -6.67 -30.83 -2.03
C HIS A 206 -7.53 -30.90 -3.29
N GLU A 207 -6.96 -31.14 -4.47
CA GLU A 207 -7.71 -31.22 -5.72
C GLU A 207 -8.87 -32.23 -5.65
N SER A 208 -8.64 -33.39 -5.02
CA SER A 208 -9.65 -34.45 -4.84
C SER A 208 -10.77 -34.10 -3.87
N THR A 209 -10.62 -33.03 -3.06
CA THR A 209 -11.63 -32.58 -2.09
C THR A 209 -12.40 -31.36 -2.56
N ILE A 210 -12.15 -30.87 -3.80
CA ILE A 210 -12.91 -29.78 -4.41
C ILE A 210 -14.33 -30.28 -4.68
N THR A 211 -15.32 -29.58 -4.13
CA THR A 211 -16.76 -29.85 -4.33
C THR A 211 -17.38 -28.91 -5.34
N ASP A 212 -16.85 -27.67 -5.47
CA ASP A 212 -17.35 -26.66 -6.40
C ASP A 212 -16.28 -25.61 -6.71
N THR A 213 -16.46 -24.92 -7.86
CA THR A 213 -15.63 -23.77 -8.27
C THR A 213 -16.52 -22.55 -8.42
N ILE A 214 -16.41 -21.64 -7.50
CA ILE A 214 -17.17 -20.38 -7.53
C ILE A 214 -16.40 -19.33 -8.32
N THR A 215 -17.03 -18.78 -9.36
CA THR A 215 -16.45 -17.72 -10.19
C THR A 215 -17.22 -16.43 -10.02
N ALA A 216 -16.52 -15.37 -9.63
CA ALA A 216 -17.05 -14.03 -9.58
C ALA A 216 -16.64 -13.23 -10.82
N GLY A 217 -17.58 -12.54 -11.45
CA GLY A 217 -17.32 -11.64 -12.59
C GLY A 217 -16.61 -10.36 -12.14
N ALA A 218 -16.11 -9.59 -13.11
CA ALA A 218 -15.39 -8.34 -12.87
C ALA A 218 -16.19 -7.36 -11.99
N GLY A 219 -15.55 -6.82 -10.96
CA GLY A 219 -16.13 -5.83 -10.05
C GLY A 219 -17.16 -6.36 -9.07
N LYS A 220 -17.51 -7.65 -9.10
CA LYS A 220 -18.44 -8.24 -8.12
C LYS A 220 -17.74 -8.39 -6.77
N PHE A 221 -18.45 -8.01 -5.71
CA PHE A 221 -18.04 -8.27 -4.32
C PHE A 221 -18.13 -9.77 -4.04
N MET A 222 -17.03 -10.36 -3.58
CA MET A 222 -16.95 -11.79 -3.28
C MET A 222 -17.14 -12.05 -1.79
N LYS A 223 -16.35 -11.37 -0.97
CA LYS A 223 -16.41 -11.45 0.48
C LYS A 223 -16.03 -10.11 1.06
N THR A 224 -16.82 -9.65 2.01
CA THR A 224 -16.56 -8.41 2.74
C THR A 224 -16.33 -8.73 4.21
N TYR A 225 -15.24 -8.18 4.73
CA TYR A 225 -14.91 -8.15 6.15
C TYR A 225 -15.11 -6.72 6.62
N HIS A 226 -15.66 -6.52 7.81
CA HIS A 226 -15.86 -5.19 8.36
C HIS A 226 -15.85 -5.20 9.87
N GLY A 227 -15.55 -4.07 10.48
CA GLY A 227 -15.58 -3.92 11.93
C GLY A 227 -15.21 -2.52 12.41
N PRO A 228 -15.55 -2.20 13.67
CA PRO A 228 -15.14 -0.98 14.32
C PRO A 228 -13.72 -1.11 14.90
N GLU A 229 -13.01 -0.01 14.91
CA GLU A 229 -11.72 0.19 15.57
C GLU A 229 -11.84 1.39 16.51
N PHE A 230 -11.45 1.22 17.77
CA PHE A 230 -11.52 2.28 18.77
C PHE A 230 -10.12 2.78 19.12
N ARG A 231 -9.98 4.09 19.31
CA ARG A 231 -8.76 4.73 19.75
C ARG A 231 -9.05 5.65 20.92
N LEU A 232 -8.21 5.57 21.93
CA LEU A 232 -8.25 6.44 23.09
C LEU A 232 -6.83 6.79 23.51
N SER A 233 -6.58 8.08 23.69
CA SER A 233 -5.33 8.57 24.26
C SER A 233 -5.58 9.78 25.15
N ALA A 234 -4.74 9.98 26.15
CA ALA A 234 -4.78 11.15 27.02
C ALA A 234 -3.36 11.74 27.14
N ARG A 235 -3.28 13.06 27.18
CA ARG A 235 -2.05 13.80 27.41
C ARG A 235 -2.26 14.69 28.65
N TYR A 236 -1.33 14.58 29.59
CA TYR A 236 -1.26 15.45 30.74
C TYR A 236 0.08 16.19 30.81
N ALA A 237 0.04 17.51 30.85
CA ALA A 237 1.22 18.36 31.01
C ALA A 237 1.48 18.62 32.49
N PHE A 238 2.57 18.06 33.01
CA PHE A 238 2.97 18.27 34.44
C PHE A 238 3.48 19.67 34.71
N THR A 239 4.09 20.33 33.72
CA THR A 239 4.61 21.69 33.79
C THR A 239 4.10 22.51 32.61
N ASP A 240 4.08 23.83 32.76
CA ASP A 240 3.60 24.76 31.72
C ASP A 240 4.60 24.92 30.55
N ASN A 241 5.78 24.29 30.62
CA ASN A 241 6.91 24.45 29.68
C ASN A 241 7.20 23.14 28.91
N PHE A 242 6.22 22.31 28.65
CA PHE A 242 6.36 21.13 27.78
C PHE A 242 5.36 21.15 26.66
#